data_edf0503aca98936a74a718fd0f4ccd44
#
_entry.id   edf0503aca98936a74a718fd0f4ccd44
#
_cell.length_a   1.000
_cell.length_b   1.000
_cell.length_c   1.000
_cell.angle_alpha   90.00
_cell.angle_beta   90.00
_cell.angle_gamma   90.00
#
_symmetry.space_group_name_H-M   'P 1'
#
loop_
_entity.id
_entity.type
_entity.pdbx_description
1 polymer ?
#
loop_
_entity_poly.entity_id
_entity_poly.type
_entity_poly.pdbx_seq_one_letter_code
_entity_poly.pdbx_strand_id
1 'polypeptide(L)'
;MNQEYMKTRKILPLVLSMSLPMVISMAVNALYNIVDSYFVAKISEDAMTALALVFPVQNLVNAIVIGFAIGINARVAFYLGAKEEKLADESASVGLLLNLIHGLVLALLCSAIMPSFLRMFTGDTQVIALACTYSTRVFVFAPVIGLELAYEKIFQAVGRMKVSMICMMLGCVTNIILDPVMIFGLGPVPKLGIAGAAYATGIGQCVTLAGYLLFYFARPMHVKVNVANMKTTGSVMKNIYTIGIPATLNLALPSIQVSALNAILAPFPGSYILVLGVYYKLQTFIYLTANGIVQGIRPLVGYNYGAGEYDRVKKITHTSMGLIALVMVMGMAISCAIPQQLMGLFTTSRATMEIGGAALRIISFGFVVSSVSVTFSGVLEGLGKGMPSLLISLARYIVVMLPVSFVLSRLLQALGVWYGFAVTEYIVAVLSYYIYKFHMRDIKG
;
A
#
# COMPACT_ATOMS: atom_id res chain seq x y z
N MET A 1 -6.39 -12.02 25.17
CA MET A 1 -6.56 -10.59 25.50
C MET A 1 -7.94 -10.20 25.00
N ASN A 2 -8.78 -9.70 25.90
CA ASN A 2 -10.12 -9.25 25.55
C ASN A 2 -10.01 -8.03 24.59
N GLN A 3 -10.68 -8.06 23.44
CA GLN A 3 -10.64 -6.99 22.43
C GLN A 3 -11.39 -5.72 22.89
N GLU A 4 -12.07 -5.77 24.02
CA GLU A 4 -12.78 -4.62 24.60
C GLU A 4 -11.90 -3.38 24.80
N TYR A 5 -10.58 -3.54 24.89
CA TYR A 5 -9.68 -2.39 24.97
C TYR A 5 -9.80 -1.45 23.74
N MET A 6 -10.18 -1.97 22.56
CA MET A 6 -10.44 -1.15 21.36
C MET A 6 -11.66 -0.24 21.53
N LYS A 7 -12.59 -0.63 22.42
CA LYS A 7 -13.80 0.11 22.74
C LYS A 7 -13.64 1.00 23.98
N THR A 8 -12.77 0.64 24.95
CA THR A 8 -12.72 1.28 26.26
C THR A 8 -11.55 2.22 26.46
N ARG A 9 -10.38 1.95 25.83
CA ARG A 9 -9.16 2.73 26.03
C ARG A 9 -9.29 4.17 25.51
N LYS A 10 -8.55 5.12 26.10
CA LYS A 10 -8.43 6.52 25.61
C LYS A 10 -7.98 6.53 24.14
N ILE A 11 -8.56 7.39 23.32
CA ILE A 11 -8.44 7.32 21.84
C ILE A 11 -7.03 7.58 21.34
N LEU A 12 -6.37 8.66 21.78
CA LEU A 12 -5.03 8.98 21.29
C LEU A 12 -4.00 7.89 21.59
N PRO A 13 -3.86 7.37 22.84
CA PRO A 13 -2.97 6.24 23.13
C PRO A 13 -3.36 4.97 22.37
N LEU A 14 -4.65 4.74 22.11
CA LEU A 14 -5.14 3.61 21.37
C LEU A 14 -4.70 3.71 19.90
N VAL A 15 -4.97 4.83 19.23
CA VAL A 15 -4.57 5.10 17.85
C VAL A 15 -3.06 4.97 17.70
N LEU A 16 -2.27 5.58 18.58
CA LEU A 16 -0.81 5.48 18.54
C LEU A 16 -0.31 4.04 18.71
N SER A 17 -0.91 3.28 19.64
CA SER A 17 -0.51 1.89 19.89
C SER A 17 -0.80 0.95 18.73
N MET A 18 -1.77 1.29 17.87
CA MET A 18 -2.14 0.53 16.69
C MET A 18 -1.39 1.01 15.45
N SER A 19 -1.17 2.31 15.33
CA SER A 19 -0.56 2.92 14.14
C SER A 19 0.97 2.86 14.13
N LEU A 20 1.62 3.08 15.30
CA LEU A 20 3.08 3.12 15.36
C LEU A 20 3.76 1.82 14.88
N PRO A 21 3.29 0.61 15.28
CA PRO A 21 3.83 -0.62 14.72
C PRO A 21 3.70 -0.69 13.20
N MET A 22 2.60 -0.19 12.63
CA MET A 22 2.38 -0.20 11.17
C MET A 22 3.29 0.79 10.45
N VAL A 23 3.49 1.99 11.01
CA VAL A 23 4.46 2.97 10.48
C VAL A 23 5.86 2.38 10.45
N ILE A 24 6.30 1.73 11.55
CA ILE A 24 7.61 1.07 11.62
C ILE A 24 7.70 -0.04 10.56
N SER A 25 6.66 -0.87 10.43
CA SER A 25 6.63 -1.95 9.43
C SER A 25 6.78 -1.41 8.02
N MET A 26 6.06 -0.33 7.69
CA MET A 26 6.14 0.29 6.36
C MET A 26 7.52 0.91 6.11
N ALA A 27 8.15 1.51 7.13
CA ALA A 27 9.50 2.05 7.02
C ALA A 27 10.54 0.96 6.75
N VAL A 28 10.44 -0.18 7.46
CA VAL A 28 11.31 -1.33 7.24
C VAL A 28 11.08 -1.95 5.86
N ASN A 29 9.83 -2.03 5.41
CA ASN A 29 9.47 -2.51 4.08
C ASN A 29 10.04 -1.60 2.96
N ALA A 30 9.97 -0.27 3.13
CA ALA A 30 10.58 0.66 2.19
C ALA A 30 12.11 0.52 2.15
N LEU A 31 12.75 0.35 3.31
CA LEU A 31 14.20 0.13 3.40
C LEU A 31 14.62 -1.18 2.70
N TYR A 32 13.89 -2.27 2.96
CA TYR A 32 14.12 -3.54 2.31
C TYR A 32 14.06 -3.42 0.77
N ASN A 33 13.06 -2.76 0.22
CA ASN A 33 12.95 -2.56 -1.24
C ASN A 33 14.14 -1.77 -1.83
N ILE A 34 14.69 -0.81 -1.08
CA ILE A 34 15.88 -0.06 -1.50
C ILE A 34 17.10 -0.97 -1.50
N VAL A 35 17.28 -1.78 -0.46
CA VAL A 35 18.41 -2.70 -0.30
C VAL A 35 18.39 -3.78 -1.37
N ASP A 36 17.23 -4.41 -1.65
CA ASP A 36 17.05 -5.39 -2.71
C ASP A 36 17.45 -4.80 -4.08
N SER A 37 16.91 -3.61 -4.42
CA SER A 37 17.27 -2.91 -5.65
C SER A 37 18.77 -2.58 -5.75
N TYR A 38 19.41 -2.24 -4.64
CA TYR A 38 20.84 -1.97 -4.58
C TYR A 38 21.68 -3.23 -4.92
N PHE A 39 21.30 -4.39 -4.38
CA PHE A 39 22.03 -5.63 -4.68
C PHE A 39 21.78 -6.09 -6.13
N VAL A 40 20.55 -5.94 -6.64
CA VAL A 40 20.25 -6.25 -8.05
C VAL A 40 21.03 -5.34 -9.01
N ALA A 41 21.17 -4.05 -8.70
CA ALA A 41 21.97 -3.11 -9.48
C ALA A 41 23.46 -3.51 -9.58
N LYS A 42 23.97 -4.23 -8.59
CA LYS A 42 25.35 -4.75 -8.62
C LYS A 42 25.53 -5.99 -9.49
N ILE A 43 24.47 -6.62 -9.98
CA ILE A 43 24.57 -7.76 -10.91
C ILE A 43 24.95 -7.24 -12.30
N SER A 44 24.09 -6.40 -12.89
CA SER A 44 24.29 -5.73 -14.17
C SER A 44 23.21 -4.66 -14.42
N GLU A 45 23.42 -3.78 -15.40
CA GLU A 45 22.40 -2.84 -15.86
C GLU A 45 21.19 -3.55 -16.47
N ASP A 46 21.42 -4.67 -17.18
CA ASP A 46 20.36 -5.50 -17.75
C ASP A 46 19.48 -6.13 -16.67
N ALA A 47 20.07 -6.52 -15.52
CA ALA A 47 19.31 -7.06 -14.39
C ALA A 47 18.42 -5.98 -13.76
N MET A 48 18.91 -4.74 -13.64
CA MET A 48 18.08 -3.62 -13.17
C MET A 48 16.97 -3.27 -14.14
N THR A 49 17.25 -3.30 -15.44
CA THR A 49 16.24 -3.10 -16.49
C THR A 49 15.18 -4.20 -16.44
N ALA A 50 15.60 -5.46 -16.29
CA ALA A 50 14.71 -6.59 -16.12
C ALA A 50 13.79 -6.43 -14.90
N LEU A 51 14.35 -6.05 -13.73
CA LEU A 51 13.57 -5.79 -12.51
C LEU A 51 12.56 -4.66 -12.72
N ALA A 52 12.97 -3.57 -13.36
CA ALA A 52 12.10 -2.44 -13.64
C ALA A 52 10.92 -2.81 -14.55
N LEU A 53 11.13 -3.69 -15.55
CA LEU A 53 10.07 -4.17 -16.44
C LEU A 53 9.10 -5.15 -15.76
N VAL A 54 9.58 -5.93 -14.79
CA VAL A 54 8.73 -6.87 -14.01
C VAL A 54 7.91 -6.13 -12.94
N PHE A 55 8.44 -5.05 -12.39
CA PHE A 55 7.86 -4.32 -11.26
C PHE A 55 6.37 -3.94 -11.42
N PRO A 56 5.87 -3.45 -12.57
CA PRO A 56 4.45 -3.13 -12.72
C PRO A 56 3.54 -4.34 -12.54
N VAL A 57 3.93 -5.51 -13.05
CA VAL A 57 3.14 -6.75 -12.92
C VAL A 57 3.20 -7.27 -11.48
N GLN A 58 4.37 -7.21 -10.84
CA GLN A 58 4.53 -7.57 -9.42
C GLN A 58 3.68 -6.65 -8.52
N ASN A 59 3.62 -5.36 -8.84
CA ASN A 59 2.80 -4.40 -8.12
C ASN A 59 1.30 -4.67 -8.29
N LEU A 60 0.88 -5.11 -9.47
CA LEU A 60 -0.51 -5.53 -9.72
C LEU A 60 -0.87 -6.77 -8.89
N VAL A 61 0.01 -7.78 -8.83
CA VAL A 61 -0.16 -8.97 -7.98
C VAL A 61 -0.34 -8.54 -6.53
N ASN A 62 0.56 -7.71 -6.02
CA ASN A 62 0.49 -7.20 -4.65
C ASN A 62 -0.80 -6.40 -4.40
N ALA A 63 -1.19 -5.52 -5.33
CA ALA A 63 -2.41 -4.71 -5.19
C ALA A 63 -3.66 -5.58 -5.07
N ILE A 64 -3.77 -6.66 -5.86
CA ILE A 64 -4.90 -7.58 -5.80
C ILE A 64 -4.93 -8.26 -4.42
N VAL A 65 -3.83 -8.87 -4.01
CA VAL A 65 -3.79 -9.66 -2.78
C VAL A 65 -3.99 -8.77 -1.54
N ILE A 66 -3.37 -7.58 -1.50
CA ILE A 66 -3.55 -6.60 -0.42
C ILE A 66 -4.98 -6.08 -0.39
N GLY A 67 -5.58 -5.77 -1.55
CA GLY A 67 -6.93 -5.26 -1.63
C GLY A 67 -7.96 -6.22 -1.02
N PHE A 68 -7.89 -7.50 -1.37
CA PHE A 68 -8.76 -8.52 -0.77
C PHE A 68 -8.47 -8.73 0.72
N ALA A 69 -7.21 -8.67 1.13
CA ALA A 69 -6.83 -8.75 2.54
C ALA A 69 -7.38 -7.57 3.36
N ILE A 70 -7.51 -6.37 2.79
CA ILE A 70 -8.21 -5.23 3.42
C ILE A 70 -9.70 -5.57 3.64
N GLY A 71 -10.34 -6.24 2.69
CA GLY A 71 -11.70 -6.74 2.84
C GLY A 71 -11.86 -7.69 4.03
N ILE A 72 -10.90 -8.62 4.20
CA ILE A 72 -10.86 -9.53 5.37
C ILE A 72 -10.76 -8.71 6.66
N ASN A 73 -9.82 -7.77 6.74
CA ASN A 73 -9.61 -6.94 7.91
C ASN A 73 -10.89 -6.21 8.34
N ALA A 74 -11.54 -5.52 7.40
CA ALA A 74 -12.74 -4.73 7.68
C ALA A 74 -13.90 -5.62 8.18
N ARG A 75 -14.14 -6.79 7.57
CA ARG A 75 -15.22 -7.69 7.96
C ARG A 75 -14.98 -8.40 9.27
N VAL A 76 -13.77 -8.92 9.48
CA VAL A 76 -13.39 -9.56 10.74
C VAL A 76 -13.51 -8.56 11.90
N ALA A 77 -12.95 -7.35 11.75
CA ALA A 77 -13.02 -6.32 12.79
C ALA A 77 -14.48 -5.91 13.10
N PHE A 78 -15.30 -5.73 12.07
CA PHE A 78 -16.72 -5.41 12.22
C PHE A 78 -17.48 -6.50 13.02
N TYR A 79 -17.37 -7.76 12.61
CA TYR A 79 -18.10 -8.85 13.25
C TYR A 79 -17.62 -9.10 14.68
N LEU A 80 -16.33 -8.90 14.97
CA LEU A 80 -15.82 -8.95 16.34
C LEU A 80 -16.42 -7.82 17.21
N GLY A 81 -16.57 -6.63 16.66
CA GLY A 81 -17.24 -5.52 17.35
C GLY A 81 -18.71 -5.79 17.60
N ALA A 82 -19.41 -6.39 16.63
CA ALA A 82 -20.81 -6.79 16.71
C ALA A 82 -21.03 -8.02 17.63
N LYS A 83 -19.96 -8.65 18.15
CA LYS A 83 -19.99 -9.91 18.92
C LYS A 83 -20.52 -11.10 18.11
N GLU A 84 -20.39 -11.06 16.80
CA GLU A 84 -20.76 -12.12 15.87
C GLU A 84 -19.53 -13.00 15.54
N GLU A 85 -19.01 -13.73 16.55
CA GLU A 85 -17.77 -14.49 16.45
C GLU A 85 -17.76 -15.49 15.29
N LYS A 86 -18.92 -16.16 15.05
CA LYS A 86 -19.05 -17.11 13.96
C LYS A 86 -18.83 -16.47 12.58
N LEU A 87 -19.40 -15.29 12.34
CA LEU A 87 -19.21 -14.55 11.09
C LEU A 87 -17.79 -13.99 10.96
N ALA A 88 -17.14 -13.66 12.08
CA ALA A 88 -15.73 -13.30 12.08
C ALA A 88 -14.84 -14.49 11.68
N ASP A 89 -15.08 -15.67 12.22
CA ASP A 89 -14.37 -16.92 11.89
C ASP A 89 -14.59 -17.33 10.42
N GLU A 90 -15.83 -17.24 9.94
CA GLU A 90 -16.18 -17.48 8.54
C GLU A 90 -15.46 -16.48 7.61
N SER A 91 -15.50 -15.19 7.95
CA SER A 91 -14.84 -14.15 7.14
C SER A 91 -13.32 -14.33 7.06
N ALA A 92 -12.68 -14.74 8.16
CA ALA A 92 -11.26 -15.03 8.20
C ALA A 92 -10.92 -16.29 7.39
N SER A 93 -11.69 -17.37 7.56
CA SER A 93 -11.44 -18.66 6.88
C SER A 93 -11.63 -18.55 5.37
N VAL A 94 -12.75 -17.94 4.95
CA VAL A 94 -13.06 -17.69 3.54
C VAL A 94 -12.08 -16.73 2.91
N GLY A 95 -11.77 -15.63 3.61
CA GLY A 95 -10.82 -14.67 3.13
C GLY A 95 -9.43 -15.26 2.89
N LEU A 96 -8.99 -16.15 3.77
CA LEU A 96 -7.73 -16.88 3.62
C LEU A 96 -7.76 -17.80 2.40
N LEU A 97 -8.86 -18.55 2.19
CA LEU A 97 -9.04 -19.39 1.01
C LEU A 97 -9.06 -18.57 -0.28
N LEU A 98 -9.78 -17.45 -0.30
CA LEU A 98 -9.84 -16.57 -1.46
C LEU A 98 -8.45 -15.99 -1.80
N ASN A 99 -7.70 -15.52 -0.81
CA ASN A 99 -6.36 -15.01 -1.05
C ASN A 99 -5.38 -16.08 -1.55
N LEU A 100 -5.51 -17.31 -1.07
CA LEU A 100 -4.76 -18.44 -1.60
C LEU A 100 -5.10 -18.69 -3.07
N ILE A 101 -6.41 -18.72 -3.42
CA ILE A 101 -6.87 -18.94 -4.80
C ILE A 101 -6.40 -17.78 -5.70
N HIS A 102 -6.53 -16.54 -5.26
CA HIS A 102 -6.03 -15.39 -6.03
C HIS A 102 -4.52 -15.50 -6.25
N GLY A 103 -3.75 -15.86 -5.21
CA GLY A 103 -2.31 -16.07 -5.33
C GLY A 103 -1.95 -17.17 -6.34
N LEU A 104 -2.66 -18.31 -6.33
CA LEU A 104 -2.47 -19.40 -7.29
C LEU A 104 -2.81 -18.97 -8.73
N VAL A 105 -3.96 -18.32 -8.92
CA VAL A 105 -4.39 -17.83 -10.23
C VAL A 105 -3.38 -16.80 -10.76
N LEU A 106 -2.96 -15.86 -9.92
CA LEU A 106 -1.99 -14.82 -10.31
C LEU A 106 -0.60 -15.41 -10.60
N ALA A 107 -0.15 -16.42 -9.84
CA ALA A 107 1.10 -17.13 -10.11
C ALA A 107 1.10 -17.74 -11.52
N LEU A 108 0.00 -18.41 -11.90
CA LEU A 108 -0.13 -19.04 -13.21
C LEU A 108 -0.28 -18.02 -14.33
N LEU A 109 -1.21 -17.07 -14.19
CA LEU A 109 -1.51 -16.07 -15.23
C LEU A 109 -0.32 -15.14 -15.49
N CYS A 110 0.27 -14.57 -14.43
CA CYS A 110 1.39 -13.65 -14.58
C CYS A 110 2.62 -14.35 -15.16
N SER A 111 2.92 -15.58 -14.73
CA SER A 111 4.04 -16.35 -15.31
C SER A 111 3.81 -16.67 -16.78
N ALA A 112 2.58 -17.00 -17.19
CA ALA A 112 2.25 -17.32 -18.59
C ALA A 112 2.29 -16.07 -19.50
N ILE A 113 1.81 -14.94 -19.02
CA ILE A 113 1.70 -13.70 -19.80
C ILE A 113 3.05 -12.96 -19.89
N MET A 114 3.92 -13.13 -18.90
CA MET A 114 5.14 -12.34 -18.76
C MET A 114 6.03 -12.30 -20.00
N PRO A 115 6.32 -13.41 -20.71
CA PRO A 115 7.17 -13.36 -21.90
C PRO A 115 6.60 -12.47 -23.00
N SER A 116 5.28 -12.54 -23.22
CA SER A 116 4.58 -11.72 -24.23
C SER A 116 4.52 -10.25 -23.82
N PHE A 117 4.29 -9.98 -22.54
CA PHE A 117 4.30 -8.64 -21.98
C PHE A 117 5.67 -7.96 -22.16
N LEU A 118 6.75 -8.66 -21.84
CA LEU A 118 8.10 -8.10 -21.95
C LEU A 118 8.48 -7.74 -23.39
N ARG A 119 8.10 -8.58 -24.37
CA ARG A 119 8.33 -8.31 -25.80
C ARG A 119 7.64 -7.05 -26.32
N MET A 120 6.64 -6.53 -25.62
CA MET A 120 6.00 -5.27 -25.99
C MET A 120 6.87 -4.04 -25.63
N PHE A 121 7.82 -4.20 -24.69
CA PHE A 121 8.63 -3.09 -24.18
C PHE A 121 10.09 -3.13 -24.62
N THR A 122 10.63 -4.30 -24.93
CA THR A 122 12.03 -4.44 -25.38
C THR A 122 12.21 -5.60 -26.36
N GLY A 123 13.14 -5.41 -27.30
CA GLY A 123 13.62 -6.45 -28.20
C GLY A 123 14.88 -7.17 -27.68
N ASP A 124 15.43 -6.72 -26.56
CA ASP A 124 16.65 -7.30 -25.98
C ASP A 124 16.36 -8.66 -25.36
N THR A 125 16.92 -9.71 -26.00
CA THR A 125 16.71 -11.10 -25.60
C THR A 125 17.33 -11.43 -24.24
N GLN A 126 18.43 -10.76 -23.87
CA GLN A 126 19.08 -10.95 -22.57
C GLN A 126 18.25 -10.35 -21.43
N VAL A 127 17.75 -9.14 -21.61
CA VAL A 127 16.85 -8.49 -20.63
C VAL A 127 15.56 -9.30 -20.46
N ILE A 128 14.96 -9.79 -21.56
CA ILE A 128 13.78 -10.67 -21.52
C ILE A 128 14.07 -11.95 -20.75
N ALA A 129 15.21 -12.61 -21.01
CA ALA A 129 15.59 -13.84 -20.32
C ALA A 129 15.77 -13.63 -18.82
N LEU A 130 16.43 -12.53 -18.40
CA LEU A 130 16.59 -12.16 -16.99
C LEU A 130 15.25 -11.83 -16.34
N ALA A 131 14.40 -11.06 -17.00
CA ALA A 131 13.08 -10.71 -16.50
C ALA A 131 12.16 -11.93 -16.36
N CYS A 132 12.15 -12.85 -17.32
CA CYS A 132 11.42 -14.11 -17.22
C CYS A 132 11.97 -14.99 -16.09
N THR A 133 13.29 -15.03 -15.93
CA THR A 133 13.96 -15.78 -14.86
C THR A 133 13.54 -15.27 -13.49
N TYR A 134 13.51 -13.95 -13.30
CA TYR A 134 13.08 -13.32 -12.05
C TYR A 134 11.60 -13.52 -11.80
N SER A 135 10.75 -13.13 -12.78
CA SER A 135 9.30 -13.11 -12.64
C SER A 135 8.70 -14.48 -12.38
N THR A 136 9.13 -15.51 -13.11
CA THR A 136 8.63 -16.88 -12.90
C THR A 136 8.92 -17.37 -11.47
N ARG A 137 10.08 -17.02 -10.92
CA ARG A 137 10.45 -17.43 -9.56
C ARG A 137 9.71 -16.64 -8.49
N VAL A 138 9.59 -15.32 -8.66
CA VAL A 138 8.90 -14.50 -7.67
C VAL A 138 7.40 -14.77 -7.65
N PHE A 139 6.78 -15.02 -8.81
CA PHE A 139 5.33 -15.29 -8.89
C PHE A 139 4.93 -16.67 -8.33
N VAL A 140 5.84 -17.65 -8.30
CA VAL A 140 5.59 -18.92 -7.60
C VAL A 140 5.26 -18.71 -6.12
N PHE A 141 5.76 -17.64 -5.50
CA PHE A 141 5.46 -17.29 -4.12
C PHE A 141 4.18 -16.47 -3.94
N ALA A 142 3.46 -16.11 -5.01
CA ALA A 142 2.21 -15.35 -4.88
C ALA A 142 1.14 -16.02 -3.98
N PRO A 143 0.98 -17.36 -3.96
CA PRO A 143 0.10 -18.02 -2.98
C PRO A 143 0.57 -17.83 -1.53
N VAL A 144 1.87 -17.84 -1.29
CA VAL A 144 2.47 -17.59 0.04
C VAL A 144 2.22 -16.15 0.47
N ILE A 145 2.42 -15.19 -0.44
CA ILE A 145 2.10 -13.77 -0.22
C ILE A 145 0.61 -13.60 0.11
N GLY A 146 -0.27 -14.33 -0.60
CA GLY A 146 -1.70 -14.33 -0.34
C GLY A 146 -2.06 -14.78 1.07
N LEU A 147 -1.50 -15.89 1.50
CA LEU A 147 -1.72 -16.43 2.85
C LEU A 147 -1.14 -15.50 3.92
N GLU A 148 0.09 -15.02 3.71
CA GLU A 148 0.79 -14.12 4.61
C GLU A 148 -0.03 -12.85 4.85
N LEU A 149 -0.47 -12.17 3.78
CA LEU A 149 -1.26 -10.95 3.87
C LEU A 149 -2.64 -11.19 4.49
N ALA A 150 -3.27 -12.36 4.25
CA ALA A 150 -4.51 -12.71 4.92
C ALA A 150 -4.32 -12.84 6.44
N TYR A 151 -3.29 -13.57 6.89
CA TYR A 151 -2.96 -13.65 8.31
C TYR A 151 -2.57 -12.29 8.90
N GLU A 152 -1.79 -11.49 8.20
CA GLU A 152 -1.46 -10.12 8.61
C GLU A 152 -2.73 -9.34 8.92
N LYS A 153 -3.70 -9.33 8.02
CA LYS A 153 -4.93 -8.59 8.17
C LYS A 153 -5.87 -9.16 9.24
N ILE A 154 -5.85 -10.48 9.47
CA ILE A 154 -6.55 -11.11 10.58
C ILE A 154 -5.90 -10.68 11.92
N PHE A 155 -4.57 -10.71 12.06
CA PHE A 155 -3.88 -10.22 13.25
C PHE A 155 -4.13 -8.74 13.51
N GLN A 156 -4.16 -7.92 12.47
CA GLN A 156 -4.52 -6.50 12.56
C GLN A 156 -5.98 -6.33 13.01
N ALA A 157 -6.91 -7.11 12.47
CA ALA A 157 -8.35 -7.05 12.83
C ALA A 157 -8.60 -7.35 14.31
N VAL A 158 -7.85 -8.29 14.88
CA VAL A 158 -7.92 -8.60 16.32
C VAL A 158 -7.07 -7.66 17.20
N GLY A 159 -6.48 -6.62 16.62
CA GLY A 159 -5.69 -5.62 17.33
C GLY A 159 -4.27 -6.02 17.69
N ARG A 160 -3.74 -7.12 17.16
CA ARG A 160 -2.37 -7.60 17.43
C ARG A 160 -1.33 -6.99 16.47
N MET A 161 -1.29 -5.65 16.36
CA MET A 161 -0.40 -4.91 15.44
C MET A 161 1.09 -5.20 15.67
N LYS A 162 1.50 -5.42 16.92
CA LYS A 162 2.90 -5.77 17.25
C LYS A 162 3.31 -7.10 16.63
N VAL A 163 2.39 -8.08 16.54
CA VAL A 163 2.67 -9.36 15.89
C VAL A 163 2.88 -9.13 14.39
N SER A 164 2.00 -8.35 13.75
CA SER A 164 2.17 -7.99 12.33
C SER A 164 3.52 -7.32 12.07
N MET A 165 3.90 -6.36 12.92
CA MET A 165 5.20 -5.70 12.82
C MET A 165 6.37 -6.69 12.93
N ILE A 166 6.35 -7.56 13.95
CA ILE A 166 7.46 -8.51 14.20
C ILE A 166 7.58 -9.49 13.02
N CYS A 167 6.47 -10.07 12.56
CA CYS A 167 6.51 -11.03 11.44
C CYS A 167 7.02 -10.38 10.15
N MET A 168 6.52 -9.19 9.81
CA MET A 168 6.99 -8.44 8.64
C MET A 168 8.48 -8.10 8.76
N MET A 169 8.94 -7.63 9.92
CA MET A 169 10.36 -7.34 10.14
C MET A 169 11.23 -8.60 9.99
N LEU A 170 10.78 -9.75 10.49
CA LEU A 170 11.52 -11.01 10.32
C LEU A 170 11.70 -11.36 8.84
N GLY A 171 10.64 -11.22 8.03
CA GLY A 171 10.73 -11.45 6.58
C GLY A 171 11.66 -10.47 5.88
N CYS A 172 11.53 -9.17 6.16
CA CYS A 172 12.39 -8.14 5.58
C CYS A 172 13.87 -8.35 5.94
N VAL A 173 14.19 -8.64 7.21
CA VAL A 173 15.55 -8.91 7.66
C VAL A 173 16.10 -10.17 7.00
N THR A 174 15.28 -11.22 6.90
CA THR A 174 15.67 -12.47 6.21
C THR A 174 16.01 -12.18 4.75
N ASN A 175 15.20 -11.42 4.05
CA ASN A 175 15.48 -11.05 2.66
C ASN A 175 16.78 -10.24 2.54
N ILE A 176 16.98 -9.18 3.34
CA ILE A 176 18.20 -8.36 3.34
C ILE A 176 19.47 -9.20 3.55
N ILE A 177 19.40 -10.24 4.39
CA ILE A 177 20.53 -11.14 4.64
C ILE A 177 20.70 -12.10 3.45
N LEU A 178 19.62 -12.64 2.90
CA LEU A 178 19.68 -13.64 1.84
C LEU A 178 20.01 -13.05 0.47
N ASP A 179 19.69 -11.79 0.20
CA ASP A 179 20.00 -11.14 -1.08
C ASP A 179 21.49 -11.26 -1.45
N PRO A 180 22.44 -10.75 -0.67
CA PRO A 180 23.86 -10.90 -1.02
C PRO A 180 24.32 -12.37 -1.04
N VAL A 181 23.77 -13.21 -0.18
CA VAL A 181 24.15 -14.63 -0.11
C VAL A 181 23.74 -15.37 -1.39
N MET A 182 22.51 -15.17 -1.86
CA MET A 182 21.96 -15.88 -3.01
C MET A 182 22.33 -15.24 -4.34
N ILE A 183 22.45 -13.92 -4.38
CA ILE A 183 22.80 -13.18 -5.60
C ILE A 183 24.27 -13.46 -5.97
N PHE A 184 25.20 -13.33 -5.01
CA PHE A 184 26.63 -13.41 -5.27
C PHE A 184 27.25 -14.77 -5.00
N GLY A 185 26.53 -15.65 -4.30
CA GLY A 185 27.01 -16.98 -3.97
C GLY A 185 28.00 -16.96 -2.81
N LEU A 186 27.54 -16.62 -1.60
CA LEU A 186 28.37 -16.62 -0.41
C LEU A 186 28.24 -17.93 0.39
N GLY A 187 29.35 -18.45 0.86
CA GLY A 187 29.41 -19.71 1.62
C GLY A 187 29.08 -20.93 0.73
N PRO A 188 28.18 -21.84 1.18
CA PRO A 188 27.82 -23.03 0.42
C PRO A 188 26.80 -22.81 -0.70
N VAL A 189 26.27 -21.58 -0.81
CA VAL A 189 25.22 -21.24 -1.78
C VAL A 189 25.85 -20.87 -3.12
N PRO A 190 25.42 -21.47 -4.26
CA PRO A 190 25.91 -21.08 -5.57
C PRO A 190 25.45 -19.69 -5.96
N LYS A 191 26.20 -19.02 -6.83
CA LYS A 191 25.83 -17.73 -7.39
C LYS A 191 24.61 -17.88 -8.29
N LEU A 192 23.46 -17.32 -7.87
CA LEU A 192 22.18 -17.41 -8.59
C LEU A 192 21.84 -16.14 -9.36
N GLY A 193 22.57 -15.03 -9.15
CA GLY A 193 22.28 -13.75 -9.82
C GLY A 193 20.87 -13.26 -9.53
N ILE A 194 20.14 -12.80 -10.55
CA ILE A 194 18.78 -12.26 -10.42
C ILE A 194 17.77 -13.30 -9.92
N ALA A 195 18.00 -14.60 -10.18
CA ALA A 195 17.19 -15.67 -9.60
C ALA A 195 17.34 -15.72 -8.07
N GLY A 196 18.56 -15.40 -7.57
CA GLY A 196 18.84 -15.30 -6.14
C GLY A 196 18.00 -14.24 -5.45
N ALA A 197 17.85 -13.05 -6.04
CA ALA A 197 16.98 -11.99 -5.53
C ALA A 197 15.52 -12.45 -5.44
N ALA A 198 15.00 -13.13 -6.49
CA ALA A 198 13.65 -13.67 -6.48
C ALA A 198 13.42 -14.71 -5.36
N TYR A 199 14.38 -15.62 -5.16
CA TYR A 199 14.30 -16.61 -4.09
C TYR A 199 14.44 -15.99 -2.70
N ALA A 200 15.35 -15.03 -2.51
CA ALA A 200 15.51 -14.33 -1.24
C ALA A 200 14.21 -13.60 -0.84
N THR A 201 13.55 -12.93 -1.79
CA THR A 201 12.22 -12.33 -1.59
C THR A 201 11.20 -13.40 -1.20
N GLY A 202 11.08 -14.48 -1.95
CA GLY A 202 10.13 -15.56 -1.66
C GLY A 202 10.36 -16.24 -0.32
N ILE A 203 11.61 -16.51 0.05
CA ILE A 203 11.96 -17.08 1.37
C ILE A 203 11.63 -16.11 2.49
N GLY A 204 11.87 -14.79 2.31
CA GLY A 204 11.45 -13.77 3.25
C GLY A 204 9.94 -13.83 3.52
N GLN A 205 9.11 -13.96 2.46
CA GLN A 205 7.66 -14.12 2.59
C GLN A 205 7.29 -15.44 3.30
N CYS A 206 7.98 -16.55 3.01
CA CYS A 206 7.77 -17.80 3.74
C CYS A 206 8.08 -17.67 5.24
N VAL A 207 9.15 -16.95 5.60
CA VAL A 207 9.50 -16.69 7.00
C VAL A 207 8.45 -15.82 7.68
N THR A 208 7.95 -14.79 7.00
CA THR A 208 6.84 -13.96 7.50
C THR A 208 5.59 -14.81 7.75
N LEU A 209 5.19 -15.63 6.80
CA LEU A 209 4.05 -16.56 6.95
C LEU A 209 4.27 -17.54 8.10
N ALA A 210 5.46 -18.15 8.18
CA ALA A 210 5.81 -19.07 9.28
C ALA A 210 5.73 -18.37 10.65
N GLY A 211 6.16 -17.10 10.72
CA GLY A 211 6.00 -16.27 11.92
C GLY A 211 4.53 -16.09 12.30
N TYR A 212 3.66 -15.75 11.36
CA TYR A 212 2.21 -15.65 11.63
C TYR A 212 1.61 -16.98 12.10
N LEU A 213 1.94 -18.09 11.45
CA LEU A 213 1.46 -19.41 11.85
C LEU A 213 1.94 -19.78 13.25
N LEU A 214 3.22 -19.50 13.57
CA LEU A 214 3.77 -19.74 14.90
C LEU A 214 2.98 -18.96 15.97
N PHE A 215 2.75 -17.65 15.76
CA PHE A 215 1.97 -16.85 16.71
C PHE A 215 0.49 -17.28 16.76
N TYR A 216 -0.08 -17.75 15.64
CA TYR A 216 -1.45 -18.24 15.59
C TYR A 216 -1.63 -19.49 16.47
N PHE A 217 -0.73 -20.47 16.34
CA PHE A 217 -0.83 -21.72 17.12
C PHE A 217 -0.29 -21.59 18.55
N ALA A 218 0.71 -20.73 18.80
CA ALA A 218 1.29 -20.57 20.12
C ALA A 218 0.41 -19.76 21.09
N ARG A 219 -0.45 -18.88 20.57
CA ARG A 219 -1.30 -17.98 21.40
C ARG A 219 -2.72 -17.97 20.89
N PRO A 220 -3.70 -18.49 21.66
CA PRO A 220 -5.10 -18.52 21.26
C PRO A 220 -5.59 -17.15 20.73
N MET A 221 -6.24 -17.16 19.60
CA MET A 221 -6.95 -16.03 19.04
C MET A 221 -8.47 -16.22 19.17
N HIS A 222 -9.21 -15.12 19.29
CA HIS A 222 -10.67 -15.18 19.29
C HIS A 222 -11.22 -15.60 17.92
N VAL A 223 -10.47 -15.31 16.85
CA VAL A 223 -10.83 -15.70 15.48
C VAL A 223 -10.16 -17.03 15.14
N LYS A 224 -10.99 -18.01 14.80
CA LYS A 224 -10.55 -19.35 14.43
C LYS A 224 -10.68 -19.57 12.93
N VAL A 225 -9.55 -19.83 12.30
CA VAL A 225 -9.52 -20.26 10.89
C VAL A 225 -9.76 -21.77 10.86
N ASN A 226 -10.86 -22.19 10.23
CA ASN A 226 -11.25 -23.61 10.13
C ASN A 226 -11.69 -23.93 8.70
N VAL A 227 -11.26 -25.08 8.19
CA VAL A 227 -11.67 -25.60 6.87
C VAL A 227 -13.19 -25.79 6.78
N ALA A 228 -13.86 -26.15 7.88
CA ALA A 228 -15.32 -26.28 7.91
C ALA A 228 -16.03 -24.96 7.60
N ASN A 229 -15.45 -23.82 8.02
CA ASN A 229 -15.97 -22.48 7.77
C ASN A 229 -15.69 -21.99 6.32
N MET A 230 -14.87 -22.70 5.57
CA MET A 230 -14.60 -22.41 4.15
C MET A 230 -15.73 -22.89 3.22
N LYS A 231 -16.66 -23.72 3.69
CA LYS A 231 -17.86 -24.15 2.95
C LYS A 231 -18.92 -23.04 2.92
N THR A 232 -18.67 -22.03 2.22
CA THR A 232 -19.21 -20.70 2.44
C THR A 232 -20.56 -20.42 1.84
N THR A 233 -21.30 -19.60 2.54
CA THR A 233 -22.41 -18.80 2.00
C THR A 233 -21.86 -17.71 1.09
N GLY A 234 -22.41 -17.58 -0.12
CA GLY A 234 -21.99 -16.53 -1.08
C GLY A 234 -22.05 -15.10 -0.52
N SER A 235 -22.77 -14.89 0.59
CA SER A 235 -22.86 -13.60 1.27
C SER A 235 -21.53 -13.14 1.90
N VAL A 236 -20.79 -14.04 2.57
CA VAL A 236 -19.47 -13.69 3.18
C VAL A 236 -18.47 -13.34 2.08
N MET A 237 -18.42 -14.15 1.03
CA MET A 237 -17.58 -13.89 -0.12
C MET A 237 -17.92 -12.53 -0.77
N LYS A 238 -19.20 -12.28 -1.07
CA LYS A 238 -19.67 -10.99 -1.62
C LYS A 238 -19.24 -9.83 -0.74
N ASN A 239 -19.35 -9.96 0.58
CA ASN A 239 -18.97 -8.92 1.52
C ASN A 239 -17.47 -8.61 1.50
N ILE A 240 -16.60 -9.60 1.29
CA ILE A 240 -15.16 -9.39 1.12
C ILE A 240 -14.87 -8.70 -0.22
N TYR A 241 -15.51 -9.15 -1.31
CA TYR A 241 -15.31 -8.60 -2.65
C TYR A 241 -15.79 -7.15 -2.78
N THR A 242 -16.88 -6.76 -2.12
CA THR A 242 -17.38 -5.37 -2.13
C THR A 242 -16.41 -4.35 -1.53
N ILE A 243 -15.46 -4.81 -0.73
CA ILE A 243 -14.39 -3.98 -0.18
C ILE A 243 -13.08 -4.24 -0.93
N GLY A 244 -12.77 -5.50 -1.21
CA GLY A 244 -11.49 -5.91 -1.79
C GLY A 244 -11.27 -5.39 -3.21
N ILE A 245 -12.29 -5.44 -4.08
CA ILE A 245 -12.18 -4.90 -5.44
C ILE A 245 -11.90 -3.39 -5.43
N PRO A 246 -12.69 -2.55 -4.74
CA PRO A 246 -12.39 -1.13 -4.61
C PRO A 246 -11.00 -0.86 -4.01
N ALA A 247 -10.60 -1.60 -2.99
CA ALA A 247 -9.28 -1.44 -2.37
C ALA A 247 -8.14 -1.79 -3.33
N THR A 248 -8.29 -2.85 -4.14
CA THR A 248 -7.35 -3.20 -5.22
C THR A 248 -7.20 -2.07 -6.23
N LEU A 249 -8.32 -1.52 -6.69
CA LEU A 249 -8.31 -0.38 -7.62
C LEU A 249 -7.65 0.85 -6.99
N ASN A 250 -7.93 1.15 -5.72
CA ASN A 250 -7.27 2.24 -4.99
C ASN A 250 -5.74 2.14 -5.02
N LEU A 251 -5.20 0.92 -4.89
CA LEU A 251 -3.76 0.67 -4.94
C LEU A 251 -3.16 0.78 -6.35
N ALA A 252 -3.96 0.58 -7.40
CA ALA A 252 -3.52 0.67 -8.79
C ALA A 252 -3.58 2.10 -9.36
N LEU A 253 -4.50 2.95 -8.87
CA LEU A 253 -4.75 4.30 -9.40
C LEU A 253 -3.51 5.21 -9.44
N PRO A 254 -2.59 5.23 -8.44
CA PRO A 254 -1.39 6.05 -8.50
C PRO A 254 -0.50 5.76 -9.70
N SER A 255 -0.39 4.49 -10.12
CA SER A 255 0.41 4.12 -11.30
C SER A 255 -0.17 4.69 -12.60
N ILE A 256 -1.50 4.69 -12.73
CA ILE A 256 -2.22 5.29 -13.86
C ILE A 256 -2.00 6.81 -13.86
N GLN A 257 -2.10 7.44 -12.69
CA GLN A 257 -1.85 8.87 -12.54
C GLN A 257 -0.45 9.26 -13.02
N VAL A 258 0.60 8.54 -12.56
CA VAL A 258 1.99 8.82 -12.95
C VAL A 258 2.15 8.73 -14.45
N SER A 259 1.63 7.68 -15.08
CA SER A 259 1.71 7.49 -16.53
C SER A 259 1.02 8.62 -17.32
N ALA A 260 -0.17 9.02 -16.88
CA ALA A 260 -0.92 10.10 -17.51
C ALA A 260 -0.25 11.47 -17.34
N LEU A 261 0.31 11.76 -16.14
CA LEU A 261 1.05 12.99 -15.92
C LEU A 261 2.36 13.05 -16.70
N ASN A 262 3.05 11.93 -16.89
CA ASN A 262 4.20 11.85 -17.79
C ASN A 262 3.80 12.18 -19.23
N ALA A 263 2.64 11.71 -19.70
CA ALA A 263 2.12 12.04 -21.02
C ALA A 263 1.77 13.54 -21.15
N ILE A 264 1.22 14.17 -20.10
CA ILE A 264 0.96 15.62 -20.06
C ILE A 264 2.28 16.42 -20.09
N LEU A 265 3.33 15.91 -19.44
CA LEU A 265 4.65 16.55 -19.40
C LEU A 265 5.54 16.24 -20.61
N ALA A 266 5.20 15.24 -21.43
CA ALA A 266 6.02 14.81 -22.58
C ALA A 266 6.35 15.93 -23.60
N PRO A 267 5.49 16.95 -23.86
CA PRO A 267 5.83 18.08 -24.76
C PRO A 267 6.85 19.07 -24.15
N PHE A 268 7.14 18.98 -22.86
CA PHE A 268 8.09 19.87 -22.17
C PHE A 268 9.48 19.21 -22.04
N PRO A 269 10.54 19.98 -21.69
CA PRO A 269 11.87 19.42 -21.48
C PRO A 269 11.87 18.23 -20.52
N GLY A 270 12.68 17.20 -20.77
CA GLY A 270 12.74 15.96 -20.00
C GLY A 270 13.05 16.15 -18.51
N SER A 271 13.63 17.30 -18.13
CA SER A 271 13.85 17.68 -16.73
C SER A 271 12.55 17.72 -15.90
N TYR A 272 11.42 18.05 -16.52
CA TYR A 272 10.12 18.06 -15.81
C TYR A 272 9.62 16.64 -15.49
N ILE A 273 9.83 15.68 -16.39
CA ILE A 273 9.53 14.25 -16.15
C ILE A 273 10.42 13.71 -15.03
N LEU A 274 11.71 14.07 -15.07
CA LEU A 274 12.65 13.70 -14.00
C LEU A 274 12.23 14.28 -12.65
N VAL A 275 11.84 15.55 -12.60
CA VAL A 275 11.33 16.22 -11.39
C VAL A 275 10.07 15.51 -10.85
N LEU A 276 9.13 15.13 -11.72
CA LEU A 276 7.96 14.36 -11.33
C LEU A 276 8.35 13.02 -10.69
N GLY A 277 9.29 12.29 -11.30
CA GLY A 277 9.81 11.03 -10.75
C GLY A 277 10.47 11.19 -9.38
N VAL A 278 11.29 12.24 -9.20
CA VAL A 278 11.91 12.54 -7.89
C VAL A 278 10.85 12.93 -6.86
N TYR A 279 9.86 13.74 -7.24
CA TYR A 279 8.75 14.09 -6.37
C TYR A 279 8.04 12.84 -5.83
N TYR A 280 7.69 11.87 -6.68
CA TYR A 280 7.03 10.64 -6.23
C TYR A 280 7.88 9.82 -5.26
N LYS A 281 9.20 9.78 -5.45
CA LYS A 281 10.11 9.13 -4.50
C LYS A 281 10.09 9.83 -3.13
N LEU A 282 10.16 11.16 -3.10
CA LEU A 282 10.09 11.94 -1.87
C LEU A 282 8.71 11.83 -1.20
N GLN A 283 7.63 11.89 -2.00
CA GLN A 283 6.27 11.72 -1.52
C GLN A 283 6.08 10.38 -0.81
N THR A 284 6.67 9.29 -1.33
CA THR A 284 6.57 7.96 -0.72
C THR A 284 7.00 7.98 0.74
N PHE A 285 8.07 8.67 1.11
CA PHE A 285 8.53 8.75 2.50
C PHE A 285 7.57 9.52 3.40
N ILE A 286 6.97 10.60 2.91
CA ILE A 286 6.01 11.41 3.67
C ILE A 286 4.71 10.61 3.87
N TYR A 287 4.16 10.04 2.80
CA TYR A 287 2.90 9.30 2.85
C TYR A 287 3.01 7.91 3.49
N LEU A 288 4.22 7.35 3.62
CA LEU A 288 4.46 6.10 4.34
C LEU A 288 3.90 6.17 5.77
N THR A 289 4.19 7.26 6.48
CA THR A 289 3.69 7.45 7.86
C THR A 289 2.16 7.61 7.88
N ALA A 290 1.59 8.38 6.96
CA ALA A 290 0.15 8.53 6.84
C ALA A 290 -0.55 7.19 6.54
N ASN A 291 -0.01 6.41 5.62
CA ASN A 291 -0.53 5.07 5.28
C ASN A 291 -0.40 4.10 6.45
N GLY A 292 0.68 4.17 7.23
CA GLY A 292 0.84 3.38 8.46
C GLY A 292 -0.23 3.72 9.51
N ILE A 293 -0.56 5.01 9.67
CA ILE A 293 -1.66 5.44 10.55
C ILE A 293 -2.99 4.89 10.03
N VAL A 294 -3.28 5.01 8.73
CA VAL A 294 -4.50 4.47 8.11
C VAL A 294 -4.62 2.97 8.33
N GLN A 295 -3.56 2.20 8.14
CA GLN A 295 -3.57 0.76 8.41
C GLN A 295 -3.88 0.45 9.87
N GLY A 296 -3.34 1.23 10.80
CA GLY A 296 -3.58 1.05 12.23
C GLY A 296 -5.02 1.34 12.65
N ILE A 297 -5.67 2.32 12.02
CA ILE A 297 -7.03 2.72 12.41
C ILE A 297 -8.14 1.91 11.75
N ARG A 298 -7.92 1.29 10.59
CA ARG A 298 -8.96 0.49 9.90
C ARG A 298 -9.67 -0.50 10.82
N PRO A 299 -8.98 -1.39 11.56
CA PRO A 299 -9.64 -2.33 12.46
C PRO A 299 -10.27 -1.63 13.66
N LEU A 300 -9.72 -0.51 14.15
CA LEU A 300 -10.36 0.26 15.22
C LEU A 300 -11.70 0.83 14.77
N VAL A 301 -11.76 1.36 13.57
CA VAL A 301 -12.98 1.90 12.97
C VAL A 301 -13.99 0.77 12.76
N GLY A 302 -13.59 -0.34 12.14
CA GLY A 302 -14.46 -1.50 11.89
C GLY A 302 -15.03 -2.09 13.18
N TYR A 303 -14.19 -2.30 14.19
CA TYR A 303 -14.61 -2.83 15.49
C TYR A 303 -15.59 -1.92 16.23
N ASN A 304 -15.27 -0.61 16.34
CA ASN A 304 -16.16 0.33 17.03
C ASN A 304 -17.47 0.54 16.27
N TYR A 305 -17.43 0.47 14.93
CA TYR A 305 -18.64 0.52 14.10
C TYR A 305 -19.53 -0.70 14.33
N GLY A 306 -18.96 -1.91 14.32
CA GLY A 306 -19.68 -3.14 14.64
C GLY A 306 -20.25 -3.17 16.05
N ALA A 307 -19.55 -2.54 17.00
CA ALA A 307 -19.99 -2.41 18.39
C ALA A 307 -21.06 -1.32 18.62
N GLY A 308 -21.47 -0.58 17.57
CA GLY A 308 -22.42 0.54 17.71
C GLY A 308 -21.84 1.81 18.33
N GLU A 309 -20.52 1.87 18.53
CA GLU A 309 -19.82 3.00 19.18
C GLU A 309 -19.49 4.11 18.18
N TYR A 310 -20.49 4.68 17.55
CA TYR A 310 -20.34 5.63 16.44
C TYR A 310 -19.62 6.93 16.82
N ASP A 311 -19.80 7.40 18.05
CA ASP A 311 -19.08 8.59 18.52
C ASP A 311 -17.58 8.32 18.71
N ARG A 312 -17.23 7.08 19.05
CA ARG A 312 -15.81 6.67 19.08
C ARG A 312 -15.22 6.61 17.68
N VAL A 313 -15.97 6.10 16.69
CA VAL A 313 -15.54 6.13 15.28
C VAL A 313 -15.21 7.55 14.84
N LYS A 314 -16.08 8.54 15.15
CA LYS A 314 -15.81 9.96 14.84
C LYS A 314 -14.56 10.47 15.53
N LYS A 315 -14.40 10.20 16.84
CA LYS A 315 -13.23 10.63 17.60
C LYS A 315 -11.94 9.99 17.08
N ILE A 316 -11.95 8.70 16.73
CA ILE A 316 -10.81 8.00 16.09
C ILE A 316 -10.48 8.69 14.78
N THR A 317 -11.48 8.98 13.93
CA THR A 317 -11.31 9.67 12.66
C THR A 317 -10.63 11.04 12.82
N HIS A 318 -11.15 11.89 13.71
CA HIS A 318 -10.58 13.23 13.94
C HIS A 318 -9.17 13.18 14.54
N THR A 319 -8.92 12.27 15.50
CA THR A 319 -7.59 12.10 16.09
C THR A 319 -6.58 11.65 15.04
N SER A 320 -6.96 10.69 14.20
CA SER A 320 -6.09 10.19 13.13
C SER A 320 -5.84 11.23 12.05
N MET A 321 -6.86 12.01 11.68
CA MET A 321 -6.72 13.13 10.75
C MET A 321 -5.75 14.18 11.30
N GLY A 322 -5.83 14.51 12.60
CA GLY A 322 -4.89 15.43 13.24
C GLY A 322 -3.46 14.92 13.24
N LEU A 323 -3.24 13.61 13.50
CA LEU A 323 -1.92 12.99 13.44
C LEU A 323 -1.36 12.97 12.01
N ILE A 324 -2.18 12.63 11.01
CA ILE A 324 -1.78 12.66 9.59
C ILE A 324 -1.48 14.10 9.17
N ALA A 325 -2.32 15.07 9.55
CA ALA A 325 -2.09 16.49 9.27
C ALA A 325 -0.76 16.98 9.86
N LEU A 326 -0.42 16.58 11.08
CA LEU A 326 0.86 16.91 11.70
C LEU A 326 2.05 16.39 10.88
N VAL A 327 2.00 15.14 10.41
CA VAL A 327 3.02 14.56 9.53
C VAL A 327 3.11 15.33 8.22
N MET A 328 1.97 15.68 7.63
CA MET A 328 1.90 16.44 6.39
C MET A 328 2.42 17.88 6.54
N VAL A 329 2.19 18.53 7.69
CA VAL A 329 2.80 19.83 8.02
C VAL A 329 4.32 19.71 8.08
N MET A 330 4.85 18.67 8.71
CA MET A 330 6.31 18.44 8.73
C MET A 330 6.85 18.22 7.32
N GLY A 331 6.18 17.41 6.50
CA GLY A 331 6.54 17.19 5.10
C GLY A 331 6.52 18.47 4.27
N MET A 332 5.50 19.31 4.45
CA MET A 332 5.41 20.63 3.82
C MET A 332 6.55 21.54 4.27
N ALA A 333 6.82 21.63 5.58
CA ALA A 333 7.87 22.46 6.14
C ALA A 333 9.26 22.08 5.58
N ILE A 334 9.58 20.79 5.51
CA ILE A 334 10.83 20.28 4.93
C ILE A 334 10.90 20.62 3.44
N SER A 335 9.82 20.38 2.69
CA SER A 335 9.75 20.66 1.25
C SER A 335 9.86 22.14 0.91
N CYS A 336 9.43 23.03 1.81
CA CYS A 336 9.56 24.47 1.65
C CYS A 336 10.94 25.00 2.09
N ALA A 337 11.52 24.45 3.17
CA ALA A 337 12.76 24.93 3.76
C ALA A 337 14.01 24.53 2.96
N ILE A 338 14.06 23.26 2.50
CA ILE A 338 15.25 22.67 1.87
C ILE A 338 14.96 21.98 0.53
N PRO A 339 14.13 22.55 -0.38
CA PRO A 339 13.69 21.86 -1.59
C PRO A 339 14.83 21.56 -2.57
N GLN A 340 15.80 22.44 -2.68
CA GLN A 340 16.95 22.25 -3.57
C GLN A 340 17.89 21.15 -3.07
N GLN A 341 18.09 21.05 -1.76
CA GLN A 341 18.89 19.98 -1.15
C GLN A 341 18.22 18.62 -1.35
N LEU A 342 16.88 18.56 -1.20
CA LEU A 342 16.12 17.35 -1.48
C LEU A 342 16.25 16.91 -2.94
N MET A 343 16.16 17.84 -3.88
CA MET A 343 16.37 17.56 -5.31
C MET A 343 17.81 17.16 -5.59
N GLY A 344 18.79 17.78 -4.93
CA GLY A 344 20.22 17.51 -5.05
C GLY A 344 20.63 16.07 -4.67
N LEU A 345 19.79 15.34 -3.93
CA LEU A 345 20.00 13.90 -3.67
C LEU A 345 19.85 13.04 -4.93
N PHE A 346 19.17 13.55 -5.97
CA PHE A 346 18.80 12.79 -7.16
C PHE A 346 19.37 13.36 -8.46
N THR A 347 19.82 14.60 -8.48
CA THR A 347 20.38 15.25 -9.67
C THR A 347 21.47 16.25 -9.30
N THR A 348 22.46 16.39 -10.16
CA THR A 348 23.54 17.39 -10.07
C THR A 348 23.25 18.62 -10.94
N SER A 349 22.23 18.57 -11.81
CA SER A 349 21.85 19.67 -12.68
C SER A 349 21.19 20.81 -11.89
N ARG A 350 21.84 21.98 -11.85
CA ARG A 350 21.33 23.17 -11.15
C ARG A 350 19.96 23.60 -11.68
N ALA A 351 19.78 23.58 -13.00
CA ALA A 351 18.50 23.92 -13.63
C ALA A 351 17.37 22.96 -13.20
N THR A 352 17.65 21.65 -13.14
CA THR A 352 16.68 20.65 -12.67
C THR A 352 16.37 20.80 -11.18
N MET A 353 17.38 21.16 -10.34
CA MET A 353 17.16 21.46 -8.92
C MET A 353 16.27 22.68 -8.71
N GLU A 354 16.40 23.72 -9.53
CA GLU A 354 15.56 24.93 -9.48
C GLU A 354 14.11 24.61 -9.86
N ILE A 355 13.90 23.88 -10.96
CA ILE A 355 12.55 23.43 -11.39
C ILE A 355 11.92 22.55 -10.31
N GLY A 356 12.66 21.57 -9.78
CA GLY A 356 12.19 20.66 -8.75
C GLY A 356 11.94 21.34 -7.41
N GLY A 357 12.75 22.34 -7.06
CA GLY A 357 12.54 23.15 -5.87
C GLY A 357 11.26 23.97 -5.93
N ALA A 358 10.94 24.55 -7.08
CA ALA A 358 9.66 25.21 -7.31
C ALA A 358 8.48 24.20 -7.24
N ALA A 359 8.63 23.04 -7.89
CA ALA A 359 7.63 21.98 -7.85
C ALA A 359 7.32 21.53 -6.43
N LEU A 360 8.34 21.21 -5.62
CA LEU A 360 8.19 20.76 -4.23
C LEU A 360 7.47 21.80 -3.37
N ARG A 361 7.79 23.07 -3.50
CA ARG A 361 7.11 24.15 -2.78
C ARG A 361 5.64 24.22 -3.15
N ILE A 362 5.30 24.25 -4.43
CA ILE A 362 3.91 24.36 -4.91
C ILE A 362 3.09 23.14 -4.47
N ILE A 363 3.57 21.94 -4.73
CA ILE A 363 2.85 20.70 -4.45
C ILE A 363 2.65 20.52 -2.93
N SER A 364 3.63 20.89 -2.11
CA SER A 364 3.59 20.68 -0.67
C SER A 364 2.46 21.42 0.04
N PHE A 365 1.91 22.50 -0.53
CA PHE A 365 0.70 23.15 -0.01
C PHE A 365 -0.52 22.24 -0.06
N GLY A 366 -0.55 21.26 -0.94
CA GLY A 366 -1.57 20.21 -0.98
C GLY A 366 -1.43 19.16 0.13
N PHE A 367 -0.24 18.96 0.71
CA PHE A 367 0.01 17.88 1.66
C PHE A 367 -0.92 17.95 2.89
N VAL A 368 -1.00 19.09 3.54
CA VAL A 368 -1.81 19.25 4.76
C VAL A 368 -3.27 18.97 4.47
N VAL A 369 -3.78 19.46 3.36
CA VAL A 369 -5.16 19.27 2.94
C VAL A 369 -5.46 17.83 2.56
N SER A 370 -4.47 17.12 1.98
CA SER A 370 -4.60 15.69 1.64
C SER A 370 -4.85 14.79 2.85
N SER A 371 -4.53 15.24 4.08
CA SER A 371 -4.83 14.50 5.30
C SER A 371 -6.33 14.19 5.43
N VAL A 372 -7.20 15.04 4.90
CA VAL A 372 -8.66 14.86 4.90
C VAL A 372 -9.05 13.68 4.02
N SER A 373 -8.64 13.69 2.76
CA SER A 373 -8.97 12.65 1.79
C SER A 373 -8.36 11.30 2.15
N VAL A 374 -7.11 11.27 2.60
CA VAL A 374 -6.39 10.06 3.04
C VAL A 374 -7.08 9.43 4.25
N THR A 375 -7.45 10.25 5.25
CA THR A 375 -8.12 9.75 6.45
C THR A 375 -9.50 9.21 6.12
N PHE A 376 -10.33 9.97 5.39
CA PHE A 376 -11.70 9.54 5.10
C PHE A 376 -11.75 8.32 4.19
N SER A 377 -10.86 8.21 3.20
CA SER A 377 -10.72 7.01 2.38
C SER A 377 -10.42 5.78 3.24
N GLY A 378 -9.42 5.86 4.13
CA GLY A 378 -9.05 4.78 5.04
C GLY A 378 -10.14 4.41 6.05
N VAL A 379 -10.86 5.40 6.57
CA VAL A 379 -12.00 5.19 7.48
C VAL A 379 -13.15 4.49 6.76
N LEU A 380 -13.51 4.91 5.54
CA LEU A 380 -14.55 4.27 4.74
C LEU A 380 -14.22 2.81 4.42
N GLU A 381 -12.94 2.48 4.14
CA GLU A 381 -12.49 1.10 4.02
C GLU A 381 -12.68 0.32 5.32
N GLY A 382 -12.32 0.90 6.47
CA GLY A 382 -12.53 0.31 7.79
C GLY A 382 -14.01 0.10 8.14
N LEU A 383 -14.90 0.99 7.67
CA LEU A 383 -16.36 0.83 7.79
C LEU A 383 -16.93 -0.23 6.83
N GLY A 384 -16.11 -0.85 5.99
CA GLY A 384 -16.56 -1.78 4.96
C GLY A 384 -17.24 -1.11 3.76
N LYS A 385 -17.07 0.22 3.61
CA LYS A 385 -17.64 1.02 2.52
C LYS A 385 -16.57 1.26 1.44
N GLY A 386 -16.20 0.20 0.70
CA GLY A 386 -15.12 0.25 -0.29
C GLY A 386 -15.41 1.17 -1.47
N MET A 387 -16.64 1.15 -2.03
CA MET A 387 -16.98 2.02 -3.18
C MET A 387 -16.87 3.51 -2.89
N PRO A 388 -17.39 4.06 -1.77
CA PRO A 388 -17.15 5.45 -1.40
C PRO A 388 -15.66 5.82 -1.26
N SER A 389 -14.83 4.91 -0.72
CA SER A 389 -13.38 5.09 -0.68
C SER A 389 -12.78 5.17 -2.10
N LEU A 390 -13.19 4.28 -2.99
CA LEU A 390 -12.76 4.30 -4.40
C LEU A 390 -13.16 5.59 -5.12
N LEU A 391 -14.35 6.13 -4.86
CA LEU A 391 -14.76 7.41 -5.46
C LEU A 391 -13.86 8.57 -5.04
N ILE A 392 -13.43 8.62 -3.77
CA ILE A 392 -12.45 9.60 -3.30
C ILE A 392 -11.12 9.44 -4.05
N SER A 393 -10.64 8.21 -4.17
CA SER A 393 -9.37 7.90 -4.84
C SER A 393 -9.45 8.18 -6.35
N LEU A 394 -10.54 7.83 -7.02
CA LEU A 394 -10.77 8.16 -8.44
C LEU A 394 -10.76 9.68 -8.66
N ALA A 395 -11.43 10.43 -7.80
CA ALA A 395 -11.40 11.89 -7.87
C ALA A 395 -9.97 12.41 -7.70
N ARG A 396 -9.24 11.90 -6.70
CA ARG A 396 -7.89 12.33 -6.35
C ARG A 396 -6.86 12.04 -7.43
N TYR A 397 -6.89 10.84 -8.02
CA TYR A 397 -5.85 10.39 -8.94
C TYR A 397 -6.20 10.62 -10.41
N ILE A 398 -7.49 10.59 -10.78
CA ILE A 398 -7.90 10.58 -12.19
C ILE A 398 -8.85 11.72 -12.50
N VAL A 399 -10.06 11.73 -11.92
CA VAL A 399 -11.20 12.56 -12.38
C VAL A 399 -10.98 14.05 -12.18
N VAL A 400 -10.30 14.44 -11.10
CA VAL A 400 -9.97 15.86 -10.82
C VAL A 400 -8.54 16.14 -11.25
N MET A 401 -7.58 15.28 -10.86
CA MET A 401 -6.15 15.52 -11.06
C MET A 401 -5.79 15.68 -12.54
N LEU A 402 -6.20 14.76 -13.40
CA LEU A 402 -5.77 14.78 -14.80
C LEU A 402 -6.37 15.95 -15.57
N PRO A 403 -7.69 16.22 -15.52
CA PRO A 403 -8.25 17.40 -16.20
C PRO A 403 -7.70 18.72 -15.67
N VAL A 404 -7.57 18.88 -14.34
CA VAL A 404 -7.03 20.12 -13.75
C VAL A 404 -5.57 20.32 -14.20
N SER A 405 -4.73 19.29 -14.10
CA SER A 405 -3.33 19.37 -14.54
C SER A 405 -3.22 19.64 -16.03
N PHE A 406 -4.06 19.01 -16.86
CA PHE A 406 -4.09 19.25 -18.29
C PHE A 406 -4.47 20.69 -18.63
N VAL A 407 -5.56 21.20 -18.06
CA VAL A 407 -6.02 22.60 -18.31
C VAL A 407 -4.95 23.59 -17.83
N LEU A 408 -4.45 23.42 -16.60
CA LEU A 408 -3.44 24.32 -16.06
C LEU A 408 -2.12 24.23 -16.83
N SER A 409 -1.76 23.08 -17.38
CA SER A 409 -0.56 22.94 -18.24
C SER A 409 -0.68 23.75 -19.55
N ARG A 410 -1.89 23.96 -20.04
CA ARG A 410 -2.15 24.83 -21.23
C ARG A 410 -2.05 26.30 -20.91
N LEU A 411 -2.36 26.70 -19.67
CA LEU A 411 -2.33 28.10 -19.21
C LEU A 411 -0.96 28.52 -18.65
N LEU A 412 -0.34 27.65 -17.88
CA LEU A 412 0.88 27.94 -17.10
C LEU A 412 2.09 27.07 -17.53
N GLN A 413 1.98 26.40 -18.69
CA GLN A 413 2.98 25.45 -19.16
C GLN A 413 3.23 24.32 -18.12
N ALA A 414 4.44 23.77 -18.04
CA ALA A 414 4.75 22.69 -17.12
C ALA A 414 4.49 23.01 -15.63
N LEU A 415 4.58 24.28 -15.22
CA LEU A 415 4.24 24.72 -13.86
C LEU A 415 2.77 24.42 -13.51
N GLY A 416 1.88 24.44 -14.50
CA GLY A 416 0.47 24.13 -14.31
C GLY A 416 0.23 22.74 -13.75
N VAL A 417 1.09 21.77 -14.06
CA VAL A 417 1.00 20.42 -13.50
C VAL A 417 1.23 20.44 -11.99
N TRP A 418 2.21 21.23 -11.51
CA TRP A 418 2.49 21.36 -10.07
C TRP A 418 1.34 22.00 -9.31
N TYR A 419 0.74 23.04 -9.86
CA TYR A 419 -0.49 23.65 -9.32
C TYR A 419 -1.66 22.68 -9.36
N GLY A 420 -1.72 21.82 -10.37
CA GLY A 420 -2.71 20.76 -10.49
C GLY A 420 -2.76 19.85 -9.26
N PHE A 421 -1.61 19.46 -8.71
CA PHE A 421 -1.54 18.70 -7.45
C PHE A 421 -2.19 19.44 -6.28
N ALA A 422 -1.78 20.70 -6.05
CA ALA A 422 -2.32 21.47 -4.94
C ALA A 422 -3.83 21.69 -5.09
N VAL A 423 -4.30 22.19 -6.23
CA VAL A 423 -5.72 22.45 -6.50
C VAL A 423 -6.56 21.18 -6.33
N THR A 424 -6.08 20.05 -6.84
CA THR A 424 -6.78 18.76 -6.72
C THR A 424 -7.01 18.40 -5.25
N GLU A 425 -6.01 18.53 -4.39
CA GLU A 425 -6.15 18.16 -2.98
C GLU A 425 -7.22 19.02 -2.27
N TYR A 426 -7.33 20.32 -2.58
CA TYR A 426 -8.41 21.17 -2.04
C TYR A 426 -9.80 20.72 -2.51
N ILE A 427 -9.98 20.44 -3.80
CA ILE A 427 -11.25 19.98 -4.35
C ILE A 427 -11.63 18.63 -3.74
N VAL A 428 -10.69 17.70 -3.69
CA VAL A 428 -10.92 16.34 -3.20
C VAL A 428 -11.15 16.33 -1.69
N ALA A 429 -10.52 17.21 -0.92
CA ALA A 429 -10.79 17.31 0.51
C ALA A 429 -12.27 17.69 0.78
N VAL A 430 -12.81 18.67 0.04
CA VAL A 430 -14.22 19.05 0.13
C VAL A 430 -15.13 17.88 -0.28
N LEU A 431 -14.86 17.25 -1.42
CA LEU A 431 -15.60 16.08 -1.89
C LEU A 431 -15.58 14.94 -0.87
N SER A 432 -14.40 14.61 -0.32
CA SER A 432 -14.22 13.56 0.67
C SER A 432 -15.01 13.81 1.95
N TYR A 433 -15.07 15.09 2.40
CA TYR A 433 -15.88 15.47 3.55
C TYR A 433 -17.36 15.19 3.31
N TYR A 434 -17.90 15.56 2.14
CA TYR A 434 -19.31 15.32 1.82
C TYR A 434 -19.61 13.83 1.67
N ILE A 435 -18.74 13.05 1.01
CA ILE A 435 -18.89 11.59 0.89
C ILE A 435 -18.88 10.95 2.27
N TYR A 436 -17.92 11.30 3.13
CA TYR A 436 -17.85 10.79 4.50
C TYR A 436 -19.10 11.16 5.31
N LYS A 437 -19.51 12.45 5.29
CA LYS A 437 -20.66 12.94 6.02
C LYS A 437 -21.96 12.25 5.59
N PHE A 438 -22.16 12.01 4.28
CA PHE A 438 -23.30 11.29 3.75
C PHE A 438 -23.37 9.88 4.33
N HIS A 439 -22.29 9.13 4.25
CA HIS A 439 -22.23 7.74 4.74
C HIS A 439 -22.25 7.62 6.27
N MET A 440 -21.93 8.68 6.99
CA MET A 440 -22.06 8.73 8.46
C MET A 440 -23.43 9.17 8.93
N ARG A 441 -24.27 9.77 8.07
CA ARG A 441 -25.68 10.09 8.40
C ARG A 441 -26.54 8.83 8.45
N ASP A 442 -26.36 7.93 7.52
CA ASP A 442 -27.10 6.64 7.45
C ASP A 442 -26.83 5.73 8.67
N ILE A 443 -25.83 6.07 9.48
CA ILE A 443 -25.44 5.31 10.68
C ILE A 443 -26.20 5.77 11.92
N LYS A 444 -26.93 6.88 11.86
CA LYS A 444 -27.72 7.45 12.96
C LYS A 444 -29.22 7.11 12.91
N GLY A 445 -29.64 6.40 11.86
CA GLY A 445 -31.05 5.98 11.67
C GLY A 445 -31.36 4.62 12.30
#